data_69744e8f01c189f04c910776164ba2ac
#
_entry.id   69744e8f01c189f04c910776164ba2ac
#
_cell.length_a   1.000
_cell.length_b   1.000
_cell.length_c   1.000
_cell.angle_alpha   90.00
_cell.angle_beta   90.00
_cell.angle_gamma   90.00
#
_symmetry.space_group_name_H-M   'P 1'
#
loop_
_entity.id
_entity.type
_entity.pdbx_description
1 polymer ?
#
loop_
_entity_poly.entity_id
_entity_poly.type
_entity_poly.pdbx_seq_one_letter_code
_entity_poly.pdbx_strand_id
1 'polypeptide(L)'
;MDEHDLIRTYFAPLAGEGGLKLLDDAALIEPSPSHDLVVSTDSFVEGVHFPKGQYGGNVAERLLRTNLSDLAAKGARPIGYTLNLAWPKGINIKWLKGFAAGLKLSLIHI
;
A
#
# COMPACT_ATOMS: atom_id res chain seq x y z
N MET A 1 7.01 -17.55 -8.79
CA MET A 1 6.27 -16.33 -9.18
C MET A 1 7.25 -15.17 -9.21
N ASP A 2 7.41 -14.55 -10.34
CA ASP A 2 8.28 -13.38 -10.45
C ASP A 2 7.57 -12.10 -9.97
N GLU A 3 8.31 -10.99 -9.96
CA GLU A 3 7.78 -9.70 -9.52
C GLU A 3 6.56 -9.25 -10.33
N HIS A 4 6.58 -9.43 -11.63
CA HIS A 4 5.47 -9.03 -12.50
C HIS A 4 4.21 -9.86 -12.23
N ASP A 5 4.35 -11.15 -12.05
CA ASP A 5 3.24 -12.03 -11.70
C ASP A 5 2.64 -11.67 -10.35
N LEU A 6 3.49 -11.35 -9.38
CA LEU A 6 3.08 -10.94 -8.05
C LEU A 6 2.28 -9.65 -8.10
N ILE A 7 2.77 -8.65 -8.81
CA ILE A 7 2.09 -7.36 -8.97
C ILE A 7 0.74 -7.54 -9.65
N ARG A 8 0.71 -8.27 -10.75
CA ARG A 8 -0.52 -8.49 -11.52
C ARG A 8 -1.58 -9.23 -10.71
N THR A 9 -1.17 -10.23 -9.95
CA THR A 9 -2.11 -11.11 -9.23
C THR A 9 -2.67 -10.46 -7.97
N TYR A 10 -1.83 -9.80 -7.18
CA TYR A 10 -2.22 -9.34 -5.84
C TYR A 10 -2.42 -7.84 -5.73
N PHE A 11 -1.79 -7.03 -6.55
CA PHE A 11 -1.79 -5.58 -6.37
C PHE A 11 -2.48 -4.81 -7.50
N ALA A 12 -2.34 -5.23 -8.74
CA ALA A 12 -3.04 -4.55 -9.83
C ALA A 12 -4.55 -4.45 -9.63
N PRO A 13 -5.24 -5.48 -9.09
CA PRO A 13 -6.67 -5.37 -8.82
C PRO A 13 -7.06 -4.30 -7.80
N LEU A 14 -6.11 -3.85 -6.97
CA LEU A 14 -6.33 -2.82 -5.95
C LEU A 14 -5.98 -1.42 -6.44
N ALA A 15 -5.35 -1.28 -7.61
CA ALA A 15 -4.89 -0.01 -8.12
C ALA A 15 -6.06 0.81 -8.69
N GLY A 16 -6.01 2.13 -8.49
CA GLY A 16 -6.92 3.07 -9.12
C GLY A 16 -6.49 3.41 -10.56
N GLU A 17 -7.26 4.27 -11.22
CA GLU A 17 -7.00 4.66 -12.62
C GLU A 17 -5.60 5.23 -12.84
N GLY A 18 -5.11 6.06 -11.90
CA GLY A 18 -3.78 6.65 -11.99
C GLY A 18 -2.65 5.64 -12.01
N GLY A 19 -2.88 4.43 -11.54
CA GLY A 19 -1.90 3.35 -11.56
C GLY A 19 -1.67 2.73 -12.93
N LEU A 20 -2.51 3.02 -13.94
CA LEU A 20 -2.36 2.52 -15.30
C LEU A 20 -2.21 0.99 -15.36
N LYS A 21 -3.00 0.28 -14.55
CA LYS A 21 -2.99 -1.18 -14.39
C LYS A 21 -1.65 -1.74 -13.86
N LEU A 22 -0.81 -0.88 -13.32
CA LEU A 22 0.54 -1.22 -12.84
C LEU A 22 1.44 -1.83 -13.93
N LEU A 23 1.23 -1.43 -15.18
CA LEU A 23 2.03 -1.90 -16.33
C LEU A 23 3.27 -1.06 -16.56
N ASP A 24 3.27 0.18 -16.06
CA ASP A 24 4.39 1.11 -16.15
C ASP A 24 5.02 1.32 -14.77
N ASP A 25 6.24 1.85 -14.76
CA ASP A 25 6.96 2.19 -13.53
C ASP A 25 6.52 3.53 -12.92
N ALA A 26 5.45 4.12 -13.43
CA ALA A 26 4.97 5.43 -13.01
C ALA A 26 3.45 5.45 -12.90
N ALA A 27 2.93 6.42 -12.17
CA ALA A 27 1.51 6.66 -12.01
C ALA A 27 1.18 8.11 -12.35
N LEU A 28 -0.08 8.36 -12.68
CA LEU A 28 -0.58 9.70 -12.95
C LEU A 28 -1.51 10.14 -11.82
N ILE A 29 -1.24 11.32 -11.28
CA ILE A 29 -2.11 11.98 -10.32
C ILE A 29 -2.46 13.34 -10.87
N GLU A 30 -3.75 13.63 -11.05
CA GLU A 30 -4.22 14.95 -11.44
C GLU A 30 -4.48 15.79 -10.20
N PRO A 31 -3.65 16.81 -9.91
CA PRO A 31 -3.90 17.65 -8.75
C PRO A 31 -5.06 18.61 -9.01
N SER A 32 -5.83 18.91 -7.96
CA SER A 32 -6.81 19.99 -8.04
C SER A 32 -6.08 21.33 -8.15
N PRO A 33 -6.51 22.25 -9.06
CA PRO A 33 -5.85 23.54 -9.24
C PRO A 33 -5.84 24.42 -7.96
N SER A 34 -6.77 24.17 -7.03
CA SER A 34 -6.96 24.99 -5.84
C SER A 34 -6.39 24.36 -4.57
N HIS A 35 -5.69 23.24 -4.68
CA HIS A 35 -5.18 22.50 -3.53
C HIS A 35 -3.72 22.10 -3.73
N ASP A 36 -2.99 22.05 -2.63
CA ASP A 36 -1.66 21.46 -2.62
C ASP A 36 -1.76 19.95 -2.44
N LEU A 37 -0.76 19.24 -2.94
CA LEU A 37 -0.60 17.82 -2.66
C LEU A 37 0.21 17.66 -1.37
N VAL A 38 -0.34 16.89 -0.44
CA VAL A 38 0.37 16.47 0.77
C VAL A 38 0.82 15.03 0.56
N VAL A 39 2.13 14.80 0.66
CA VAL A 39 2.71 13.48 0.42
C VAL A 39 3.34 12.97 1.71
N SER A 40 3.00 11.75 2.09
CA SER A 40 3.60 11.02 3.20
C SER A 40 4.04 9.65 2.71
N THR A 41 5.14 9.16 3.25
CA THR A 41 5.66 7.84 2.91
C THR A 41 6.28 7.20 4.13
N ASP A 42 6.02 5.92 4.32
CA ASP A 42 6.59 5.12 5.39
C ASP A 42 7.02 3.76 4.85
N SER A 43 8.09 3.22 5.42
CA SER A 43 8.55 1.87 5.13
C SER A 43 8.35 1.01 6.37
N PHE A 44 7.82 -0.20 6.19
CA PHE A 44 7.67 -1.17 7.25
C PHE A 44 8.63 -2.33 7.05
N VAL A 45 9.44 -2.60 8.06
CA VAL A 45 10.45 -3.65 8.05
C VAL A 45 10.18 -4.61 9.20
N GLU A 46 10.14 -5.91 8.90
CA GLU A 46 9.96 -6.95 9.90
C GLU A 46 11.04 -6.87 10.97
N GLY A 47 10.62 -7.01 12.22
CA GLY A 47 11.52 -6.91 13.38
C GLY A 47 11.82 -5.49 13.83
N VAL A 48 11.46 -4.47 13.03
CA VAL A 48 11.63 -3.05 13.37
C VAL A 48 10.27 -2.39 13.59
N HIS A 49 9.38 -2.50 12.61
CA HIS A 49 8.07 -1.84 12.63
C HIS A 49 6.93 -2.81 13.00
N PHE A 50 7.15 -4.11 12.82
CA PHE A 50 6.20 -5.13 13.21
C PHE A 50 6.94 -6.41 13.61
N PRO A 51 6.34 -7.25 14.49
CA PRO A 51 6.99 -8.48 14.97
C PRO A 51 7.20 -9.50 13.84
N LYS A 52 8.24 -10.32 13.99
CA LYS A 52 8.43 -11.49 13.13
C LYS A 52 7.23 -12.43 13.24
N GLY A 53 6.85 -13.01 12.11
CA GLY A 53 5.73 -13.93 12.06
C GLY A 53 4.35 -13.29 12.13
N GLN A 54 4.27 -11.96 12.06
CA GLN A 54 2.99 -11.25 12.05
C GLN A 54 2.20 -11.61 10.79
N TYR A 55 0.88 -11.78 10.95
CA TYR A 55 -0.03 -12.02 9.84
C TYR A 55 -0.02 -10.84 8.84
N GLY A 56 0.07 -11.18 7.54
CA GLY A 56 0.22 -10.15 6.49
C GLY A 56 -0.91 -9.12 6.45
N GLY A 57 -2.14 -9.53 6.71
CA GLY A 57 -3.29 -8.62 6.76
C GLY A 57 -3.17 -7.57 7.86
N ASN A 58 -2.63 -7.94 9.02
CA ASN A 58 -2.41 -7.01 10.12
C ASN A 58 -1.30 -6.00 9.78
N VAL A 59 -0.28 -6.46 9.07
CA VAL A 59 0.81 -5.58 8.60
C VAL A 59 0.28 -4.55 7.61
N ALA A 60 -0.53 -4.97 6.64
CA ALA A 60 -1.14 -4.08 5.66
C ALA A 60 -2.03 -3.03 6.31
N GLU A 61 -2.88 -3.43 7.25
CA GLU A 61 -3.76 -2.51 7.97
C GLU A 61 -2.97 -1.48 8.75
N ARG A 62 -1.94 -1.90 9.46
CA ARG A 62 -1.09 -1.02 10.26
C ARG A 62 -0.33 -0.03 9.40
N LEU A 63 0.23 -0.49 8.28
CA LEU A 63 0.94 0.36 7.33
C LEU A 63 0.02 1.46 6.78
N LEU A 64 -1.17 1.09 6.33
CA LEU A 64 -2.12 2.05 5.78
C LEU A 64 -2.58 3.06 6.84
N ARG A 65 -2.93 2.60 8.04
CA ARG A 65 -3.36 3.47 9.15
C ARG A 65 -2.30 4.47 9.55
N THR A 66 -1.03 4.08 9.58
CA THR A 66 0.07 4.99 9.89
C THR A 66 0.15 6.13 8.89
N ASN A 67 0.06 5.81 7.60
CA ASN A 67 0.07 6.83 6.54
C ASN A 67 -1.17 7.72 6.59
N LEU A 68 -2.34 7.16 6.82
CA LEU A 68 -3.58 7.94 6.96
C LEU A 68 -3.54 8.89 8.16
N SER A 69 -2.93 8.47 9.27
CA SER A 69 -2.75 9.30 10.44
C SER A 69 -1.90 10.53 10.13
N ASP A 70 -0.83 10.37 9.37
CA ASP A 70 0.04 11.47 8.95
C ASP A 70 -0.69 12.46 8.04
N LEU A 71 -1.51 11.96 7.11
CA LEU A 71 -2.34 12.81 6.25
C LEU A 71 -3.40 13.56 7.06
N ALA A 72 -4.04 12.88 8.01
CA ALA A 72 -5.06 13.48 8.87
C ALA A 72 -4.48 14.63 9.71
N ALA A 73 -3.24 14.49 10.18
CA ALA A 73 -2.55 15.55 10.93
C ALA A 73 -2.35 16.82 10.11
N LYS A 74 -2.33 16.71 8.80
CA LYS A 74 -2.25 17.87 7.87
C LYS A 74 -3.62 18.30 7.34
N GLY A 75 -4.71 17.67 7.78
CA GLY A 75 -6.04 17.95 7.26
C GLY A 75 -6.23 17.52 5.81
N ALA A 76 -5.42 16.60 5.32
CA ALA A 76 -5.45 16.16 3.94
C ALA A 76 -6.43 15.00 3.73
N ARG A 77 -7.09 14.99 2.57
CA ARG A 77 -7.93 13.88 2.13
C ARG A 77 -7.08 12.91 1.30
N PRO A 78 -7.10 11.61 1.61
CA PRO A 78 -6.36 10.64 0.80
C PRO A 78 -6.98 10.52 -0.60
N ILE A 79 -6.14 10.61 -1.64
CA ILE A 79 -6.57 10.49 -3.04
C ILE A 79 -5.82 9.39 -3.80
N GLY A 80 -4.74 8.88 -3.25
CA GLY A 80 -3.96 7.83 -3.90
C GLY A 80 -2.83 7.37 -3.00
N TYR A 81 -2.19 6.30 -3.40
CA TYR A 81 -1.05 5.74 -2.69
C TYR A 81 -0.09 5.05 -3.67
N THR A 82 1.16 4.99 -3.27
CA THR A 82 2.14 4.07 -3.85
C THR A 82 2.51 3.04 -2.80
N LEU A 83 2.80 1.84 -3.23
CA LEU A 83 3.16 0.75 -2.34
C LEU A 83 4.60 0.34 -2.62
N ASN A 84 5.45 0.54 -1.61
CA ASN A 84 6.86 0.17 -1.66
C ASN A 84 7.11 -0.89 -0.59
N LEU A 85 7.47 -2.09 -1.01
CA LEU A 85 7.52 -3.25 -0.13
C LEU A 85 8.93 -3.83 -0.01
N ALA A 86 9.37 -4.01 1.23
CA ALA A 86 10.49 -4.86 1.58
C ALA A 86 9.91 -6.09 2.25
N TRP A 87 9.92 -7.20 1.52
CA TRP A 87 9.31 -8.44 1.99
C TRP A 87 10.05 -9.02 3.20
N PRO A 88 9.35 -9.61 4.18
CA PRO A 88 9.99 -10.43 5.19
C PRO A 88 10.69 -11.63 4.54
N LYS A 89 11.79 -12.06 5.11
CA LYS A 89 12.47 -13.29 4.68
C LYS A 89 11.54 -14.49 4.86
N GLY A 90 11.53 -15.37 3.86
CA GLY A 90 10.75 -16.60 3.93
C GLY A 90 9.24 -16.40 3.81
N ILE A 91 8.78 -15.27 3.28
CA ILE A 91 7.36 -15.11 3.00
C ILE A 91 6.91 -16.13 1.96
N ASN A 92 5.64 -16.53 2.08
CA ASN A 92 5.02 -17.44 1.15
C ASN A 92 3.76 -16.82 0.55
N ILE A 93 3.13 -17.53 -0.37
CA ILE A 93 1.90 -17.07 -1.03
C ILE A 93 0.78 -16.80 -0.02
N LYS A 94 0.70 -17.57 1.06
CA LYS A 94 -0.29 -17.36 2.12
C LYS A 94 -0.13 -15.99 2.77
N TRP A 95 1.10 -15.59 3.07
CA TRP A 95 1.37 -14.27 3.65
C TRP A 95 0.98 -13.15 2.68
N LEU A 96 1.34 -13.29 1.40
CA LEU A 96 1.01 -12.33 0.34
C LEU A 96 -0.49 -12.19 0.15
N LYS A 97 -1.23 -13.29 0.13
CA LYS A 97 -2.70 -13.26 0.05
C LYS A 97 -3.30 -12.54 1.24
N GLY A 98 -2.80 -12.80 2.44
CA GLY A 98 -3.24 -12.13 3.65
C GLY A 98 -2.96 -10.63 3.61
N PHE A 99 -1.77 -10.24 3.19
CA PHE A 99 -1.39 -8.83 3.04
C PHE A 99 -2.31 -8.12 2.05
N ALA A 100 -2.50 -8.66 0.86
CA ALA A 100 -3.35 -8.06 -0.17
C ALA A 100 -4.81 -7.96 0.27
N ALA A 101 -5.33 -9.00 0.95
CA ALA A 101 -6.69 -9.00 1.49
C ALA A 101 -6.87 -7.93 2.58
N GLY A 102 -5.90 -7.80 3.48
CA GLY A 102 -5.91 -6.77 4.52
C GLY A 102 -5.85 -5.36 3.93
N LEU A 103 -5.02 -5.15 2.92
CA LEU A 103 -4.94 -3.89 2.22
C LEU A 103 -6.27 -3.53 1.55
N LYS A 104 -6.89 -4.48 0.88
CA LYS A 104 -8.19 -4.29 0.23
C LYS A 104 -9.28 -3.89 1.23
N LEU A 105 -9.37 -4.61 2.36
CA LEU A 105 -10.35 -4.31 3.41
C LEU A 105 -10.12 -2.92 4.00
N SER A 106 -8.87 -2.54 4.23
CA SER A 106 -8.53 -1.22 4.78
C SER A 106 -8.89 -0.11 3.79
N LEU A 107 -8.66 -0.31 2.50
CA LEU A 107 -8.99 0.67 1.45
C LEU A 107 -10.50 0.90 1.32
N ILE A 108 -11.32 -0.13 1.56
CA ILE A 108 -12.77 -0.01 1.50
C ILE A 108 -13.31 0.94 2.57
N HIS A 109 -12.63 1.05 3.71
CA HIS A 109 -13.07 1.85 4.86
C HIS A 109 -12.52 3.28 4.86
N ILE A 110 -11.89 3.72 3.78
CA ILE A 110 -11.39 5.10 3.64
C ILE A 110 -12.46 6.05 3.10
#